data_86e8160d8ec8bd7a8b1ba504de906be7
#
_entry.id   86e8160d8ec8bd7a8b1ba504de906be7
#
_cell.length_a   1.000
_cell.length_b   1.000
_cell.length_c   1.000
_cell.angle_alpha   90.00
_cell.angle_beta   90.00
_cell.angle_gamma   90.00
#
_symmetry.space_group_name_H-M   'P 1'
#
loop_
_entity.id
_entity.type
_entity.pdbx_description
1 polymer ?
#
loop_
_entity_poly.entity_id
_entity_poly.type
_entity_poly.pdbx_seq_one_letter_code
_entity_poly.pdbx_strand_id
1 'polypeptide(L)'
;MHKVGKGPLPFGIMAIALACASCTSPSVKTLRVMGQPVEIETPDAQALTPATLVVRFLEGFATADSAALSAVVSNDFTWHLHTRQGDHRGRTVTGVGAMSDILKERRLKWRNVRYTDVRLIASGDRVFQTYRVTGTDLESGPFDSTGVDLYEIRNGKIALKDSYWKQ
;
A
#
# COMPACT_ATOMS: atom_id res chain seq x y z
N MET A 1 -22.83 -49.65 -63.83
CA MET A 1 -22.84 -48.22 -63.63
C MET A 1 -23.57 -47.87 -62.32
N HIS A 2 -22.88 -47.74 -61.20
CA HIS A 2 -23.51 -47.37 -59.95
C HIS A 2 -22.81 -46.10 -59.43
N LYS A 3 -23.57 -45.01 -59.38
CA LYS A 3 -23.12 -43.71 -58.76
C LYS A 3 -23.26 -43.81 -57.26
N VAL A 4 -22.16 -43.67 -56.57
CA VAL A 4 -22.11 -43.50 -55.12
C VAL A 4 -22.20 -41.98 -54.78
N GLY A 5 -23.30 -41.61 -54.10
CA GLY A 5 -23.53 -40.28 -53.64
C GLY A 5 -22.69 -40.00 -52.36
N LYS A 6 -21.89 -38.93 -52.38
CA LYS A 6 -21.22 -38.37 -51.18
C LYS A 6 -22.21 -37.49 -50.45
N GLY A 7 -22.61 -37.90 -49.26
CA GLY A 7 -23.35 -37.08 -48.32
C GLY A 7 -22.45 -36.03 -47.61
N PRO A 8 -22.97 -34.86 -47.23
CA PRO A 8 -22.20 -33.84 -46.54
C PRO A 8 -21.96 -34.20 -45.07
N LEU A 9 -20.75 -33.95 -44.61
CA LEU A 9 -20.35 -34.06 -43.20
C LEU A 9 -21.05 -32.96 -42.36
N PRO A 10 -21.52 -33.23 -41.15
CA PRO A 10 -22.08 -32.21 -40.30
C PRO A 10 -20.95 -31.36 -39.69
N PHE A 11 -21.00 -30.06 -39.93
CA PHE A 11 -20.19 -29.08 -39.20
C PHE A 11 -20.65 -29.05 -37.75
N GLY A 12 -19.84 -29.59 -36.86
CA GLY A 12 -20.01 -29.45 -35.42
C GLY A 12 -19.67 -27.99 -34.99
N ILE A 13 -20.69 -27.26 -34.61
CA ILE A 13 -20.51 -25.93 -33.98
C ILE A 13 -19.96 -26.17 -32.57
N MET A 14 -18.66 -25.91 -32.41
CA MET A 14 -18.01 -25.92 -31.12
C MET A 14 -18.40 -24.62 -30.39
N ALA A 15 -19.36 -24.68 -29.49
CA ALA A 15 -19.73 -23.58 -28.62
C ALA A 15 -18.59 -23.33 -27.61
N ILE A 16 -17.81 -22.28 -27.82
CA ILE A 16 -16.86 -21.80 -26.85
C ILE A 16 -17.67 -21.09 -25.75
N ALA A 17 -17.86 -21.76 -24.62
CA ALA A 17 -18.38 -21.13 -23.41
C ALA A 17 -17.33 -20.18 -22.90
N LEU A 18 -17.50 -18.86 -23.14
CA LEU A 18 -16.78 -17.84 -22.41
C LEU A 18 -17.24 -17.94 -20.94
N ALA A 19 -16.40 -18.51 -20.09
CA ALA A 19 -16.55 -18.38 -18.65
C ALA A 19 -16.29 -16.90 -18.31
N CYS A 20 -17.37 -16.15 -18.07
CA CYS A 20 -17.27 -14.84 -17.41
C CYS A 20 -16.60 -15.08 -16.07
N ALA A 21 -15.33 -14.66 -15.94
CA ALA A 21 -14.72 -14.50 -14.63
C ALA A 21 -15.64 -13.58 -13.82
N SER A 22 -16.23 -14.11 -12.75
CA SER A 22 -17.06 -13.35 -11.84
C SER A 22 -16.25 -12.17 -11.36
N CYS A 23 -16.58 -10.96 -11.83
CA CYS A 23 -16.05 -9.73 -11.28
C CYS A 23 -16.61 -9.62 -9.85
N THR A 24 -15.91 -10.19 -8.88
CA THR A 24 -16.20 -9.93 -7.47
C THR A 24 -15.86 -8.47 -7.20
N SER A 25 -16.86 -7.69 -6.82
CA SER A 25 -16.63 -6.32 -6.38
C SER A 25 -15.64 -6.34 -5.22
N PRO A 26 -14.67 -5.40 -5.19
CA PRO A 26 -13.73 -5.35 -4.09
C PRO A 26 -14.47 -5.16 -2.76
N SER A 27 -14.05 -5.87 -1.73
CA SER A 27 -14.58 -5.67 -0.38
C SER A 27 -13.90 -4.47 0.25
N VAL A 28 -14.68 -3.58 0.88
CA VAL A 28 -14.16 -2.44 1.64
C VAL A 28 -14.35 -2.72 3.12
N LYS A 29 -13.28 -2.61 3.89
CA LYS A 29 -13.27 -2.72 5.33
C LYS A 29 -12.71 -1.45 5.95
N THR A 30 -13.35 -0.92 6.98
CA THR A 30 -12.84 0.23 7.71
C THR A 30 -12.20 -0.24 9.01
N LEU A 31 -10.94 0.11 9.22
CA LEU A 31 -10.23 0.00 10.49
C LEU A 31 -9.94 1.40 11.05
N ARG A 32 -9.42 1.47 12.29
CA ARG A 32 -9.02 2.74 12.89
C ARG A 32 -7.53 2.71 13.22
N VAL A 33 -6.82 3.79 12.88
CA VAL A 33 -5.45 4.04 13.27
C VAL A 33 -5.41 5.38 13.99
N MET A 34 -4.99 5.41 15.25
CA MET A 34 -4.98 6.63 16.08
C MET A 34 -6.33 7.36 16.12
N GLY A 35 -7.45 6.59 16.11
CA GLY A 35 -8.81 7.12 16.08
C GLY A 35 -9.31 7.59 14.70
N GLN A 36 -8.45 7.68 13.70
CA GLN A 36 -8.82 8.02 12.33
C GLN A 36 -9.31 6.79 11.56
N PRO A 37 -10.35 6.92 10.73
CA PRO A 37 -10.78 5.83 9.86
C PRO A 37 -9.72 5.58 8.78
N VAL A 38 -9.45 4.30 8.52
CA VAL A 38 -8.62 3.83 7.41
C VAL A 38 -9.47 2.89 6.58
N GLU A 39 -9.71 3.25 5.34
CA GLU A 39 -10.40 2.40 4.38
C GLU A 39 -9.43 1.38 3.79
N ILE A 40 -9.80 0.10 3.83
CA ILE A 40 -9.05 -1.00 3.23
C ILE A 40 -9.88 -1.56 2.10
N GLU A 41 -9.36 -1.46 0.89
CA GLU A 41 -9.90 -2.09 -0.30
C GLU A 41 -9.06 -3.31 -0.65
N THR A 42 -9.70 -4.46 -0.81
CA THR A 42 -9.01 -5.72 -1.13
C THR A 42 -9.86 -6.57 -2.08
N PRO A 43 -9.26 -7.17 -3.12
CA PRO A 43 -9.96 -8.07 -4.01
C PRO A 43 -10.31 -9.40 -3.36
N ASP A 44 -9.62 -9.80 -2.29
CA ASP A 44 -9.85 -11.07 -1.61
C ASP A 44 -9.52 -11.01 -0.11
N ALA A 45 -9.97 -12.03 0.63
CA ALA A 45 -9.73 -12.13 2.07
C ALA A 45 -8.25 -12.36 2.42
N GLN A 46 -7.44 -12.92 1.52
CA GLN A 46 -6.01 -13.18 1.78
C GLN A 46 -5.21 -11.89 1.77
N ALA A 47 -5.58 -10.92 0.92
CA ALA A 47 -4.96 -9.60 0.87
C ALA A 47 -5.24 -8.73 2.12
N LEU A 48 -6.17 -9.14 2.99
CA LEU A 48 -6.45 -8.42 4.25
C LEU A 48 -5.27 -8.52 5.23
N THR A 49 -4.52 -9.63 5.25
CA THR A 49 -3.37 -9.81 6.14
C THR A 49 -2.25 -8.79 5.89
N PRO A 50 -1.77 -8.56 4.65
CA PRO A 50 -0.85 -7.49 4.31
C PRO A 50 -1.34 -6.11 4.73
N ALA A 51 -2.61 -5.78 4.47
CA ALA A 51 -3.19 -4.50 4.87
C ALA A 51 -3.20 -4.32 6.41
N THR A 52 -3.55 -5.36 7.15
CA THR A 52 -3.53 -5.34 8.62
C THR A 52 -2.10 -5.14 9.15
N LEU A 53 -1.10 -5.71 8.51
CA LEU A 53 0.30 -5.50 8.86
C LEU A 53 0.70 -4.03 8.68
N VAL A 54 0.27 -3.39 7.58
CA VAL A 54 0.50 -1.96 7.34
C VAL A 54 -0.23 -1.10 8.38
N VAL A 55 -1.46 -1.46 8.78
CA VAL A 55 -2.18 -0.76 9.87
C VAL A 55 -1.36 -0.75 11.17
N ARG A 56 -0.81 -1.90 11.58
CA ARG A 56 0.07 -1.99 12.76
C ARG A 56 1.34 -1.17 12.59
N PHE A 57 1.91 -1.16 11.39
CA PHE A 57 3.05 -0.31 11.08
C PHE A 57 2.71 1.17 11.27
N LEU A 58 1.56 1.64 10.74
CA LEU A 58 1.11 3.03 10.87
C LEU A 58 0.93 3.46 12.34
N GLU A 59 0.43 2.57 13.20
CA GLU A 59 0.32 2.82 14.65
C GLU A 59 1.69 3.03 15.29
N GLY A 60 2.65 2.11 15.04
CA GLY A 60 4.02 2.24 15.52
C GLY A 60 4.75 3.46 14.95
N PHE A 61 4.50 3.78 13.69
CA PHE A 61 5.07 4.95 13.00
C PHE A 61 4.56 6.26 13.59
N ALA A 62 3.26 6.38 13.83
CA ALA A 62 2.65 7.57 14.41
C ALA A 62 3.10 7.82 15.86
N THR A 63 3.37 6.77 16.62
CA THR A 63 3.87 6.87 18.00
C THR A 63 5.40 6.89 18.09
N ALA A 64 6.12 6.62 16.99
CA ALA A 64 7.57 6.35 16.93
C ALA A 64 7.99 5.22 17.89
N ASP A 65 7.14 4.22 18.04
CA ASP A 65 7.40 3.04 18.86
C ASP A 65 8.29 2.06 18.10
N SER A 66 9.59 2.05 18.44
CA SER A 66 10.59 1.19 17.80
C SER A 66 10.30 -0.31 18.01
N ALA A 67 9.71 -0.69 19.14
CA ALA A 67 9.37 -2.09 19.42
C ALA A 67 8.19 -2.55 18.55
N ALA A 68 7.13 -1.75 18.46
CA ALA A 68 5.99 -2.01 17.59
C ALA A 68 6.43 -2.08 16.10
N LEU A 69 7.31 -1.17 15.66
CA LEU A 69 7.85 -1.16 14.30
C LEU A 69 8.69 -2.41 14.03
N SER A 70 9.60 -2.81 14.94
CA SER A 70 10.42 -4.03 14.81
C SER A 70 9.57 -5.30 14.75
N ALA A 71 8.40 -5.29 15.38
CA ALA A 71 7.49 -6.43 15.33
C ALA A 71 6.87 -6.66 13.95
N VAL A 72 6.82 -5.67 13.07
CA VAL A 72 6.11 -5.72 11.78
C VAL A 72 7.00 -5.56 10.55
N VAL A 73 8.24 -5.06 10.70
CA VAL A 73 9.18 -4.94 9.57
C VAL A 73 10.23 -6.06 9.58
N SER A 74 10.84 -6.32 8.44
CA SER A 74 11.97 -7.25 8.32
C SER A 74 13.27 -6.62 8.83
N ASN A 75 14.29 -7.45 9.12
CA ASN A 75 15.59 -6.97 9.57
C ASN A 75 16.31 -6.11 8.51
N ASP A 76 16.05 -6.40 7.23
CA ASP A 76 16.57 -5.69 6.06
C ASP A 76 15.63 -4.60 5.54
N PHE A 77 14.67 -4.17 6.36
CA PHE A 77 13.69 -3.15 6.00
C PHE A 77 14.36 -1.91 5.40
N THR A 78 13.82 -1.46 4.27
CA THR A 78 14.28 -0.27 3.57
C THR A 78 13.13 0.71 3.37
N TRP A 79 13.38 1.99 3.64
CA TRP A 79 12.45 3.06 3.39
C TRP A 79 13.05 4.06 2.41
N HIS A 80 12.43 4.23 1.23
CA HIS A 80 12.75 5.27 0.27
C HIS A 80 11.83 6.47 0.52
N LEU A 81 12.41 7.66 0.60
CA LEU A 81 11.69 8.89 0.85
C LEU A 81 11.87 9.85 -0.33
N HIS A 82 10.81 10.08 -1.08
CA HIS A 82 10.72 11.09 -2.14
C HIS A 82 9.70 12.16 -1.70
N THR A 83 9.98 12.79 -0.55
CA THR A 83 9.04 13.67 0.13
C THR A 83 9.47 15.14 0.16
N ARG A 84 10.64 15.47 -0.40
CA ARG A 84 11.13 16.84 -0.55
C ARG A 84 10.94 17.36 -1.96
N GLN A 85 10.46 18.59 -2.09
CA GLN A 85 10.40 19.28 -3.37
C GLN A 85 11.82 19.46 -3.95
N GLY A 86 11.98 19.12 -5.24
CA GLY A 86 13.27 19.25 -5.93
C GLY A 86 14.28 18.12 -5.61
N ASP A 87 14.00 17.21 -4.68
CA ASP A 87 14.86 16.07 -4.41
C ASP A 87 14.46 14.87 -5.30
N HIS A 88 14.99 14.84 -6.52
CA HIS A 88 14.74 13.77 -7.48
C HIS A 88 15.39 12.43 -7.12
N ARG A 89 16.39 12.43 -6.22
CA ARG A 89 17.09 11.20 -5.80
C ARG A 89 16.44 10.56 -4.60
N GLY A 90 15.75 11.36 -3.78
CA GLY A 90 15.18 10.91 -2.53
C GLY A 90 16.27 10.54 -1.50
N ARG A 91 15.81 10.01 -0.38
CA ARG A 91 16.67 9.48 0.69
C ARG A 91 16.31 8.03 0.96
N THR A 92 17.31 7.19 1.11
CA THR A 92 17.13 5.78 1.52
C THR A 92 17.51 5.61 2.99
N VAL A 93 16.69 4.90 3.72
CA VAL A 93 16.85 4.59 5.15
C VAL A 93 16.73 3.09 5.34
N THR A 94 17.68 2.48 6.04
CA THR A 94 17.67 1.03 6.28
C THR A 94 17.59 0.74 7.78
N GLY A 95 16.64 -0.14 8.11
CA GLY A 95 16.42 -0.63 9.47
C GLY A 95 15.58 0.31 10.35
N VAL A 96 15.05 -0.26 11.44
CA VAL A 96 14.15 0.44 12.38
C VAL A 96 14.87 1.57 13.11
N GLY A 97 16.16 1.41 13.45
CA GLY A 97 16.93 2.44 14.16
C GLY A 97 16.97 3.74 13.40
N ALA A 98 17.44 3.70 12.14
CA ALA A 98 17.51 4.88 11.27
C ALA A 98 16.13 5.48 10.96
N MET A 99 15.10 4.64 10.81
CA MET A 99 13.71 5.11 10.71
C MET A 99 13.26 5.86 11.97
N SER A 100 13.54 5.31 13.14
CA SER A 100 13.18 5.93 14.44
C SER A 100 13.85 7.29 14.62
N ASP A 101 15.08 7.45 14.17
CA ASP A 101 15.80 8.73 14.25
C ASP A 101 15.15 9.79 13.36
N ILE A 102 14.70 9.43 12.15
CA ILE A 102 13.91 10.33 11.31
C ILE A 102 12.58 10.72 11.98
N LEU A 103 11.89 9.77 12.59
CA LEU A 103 10.63 10.07 13.28
C LEU A 103 10.83 11.00 14.47
N LYS A 104 11.92 10.85 15.22
CA LYS A 104 12.31 11.78 16.30
C LYS A 104 12.61 13.16 15.73
N GLU A 105 13.41 13.24 14.64
CA GLU A 105 13.72 14.52 13.98
C GLU A 105 12.44 15.24 13.53
N ARG A 106 11.52 14.52 12.86
CA ARG A 106 10.24 15.08 12.44
C ARG A 106 9.42 15.61 13.60
N ARG A 107 9.38 14.93 14.75
CA ARG A 107 8.70 15.40 15.96
C ARG A 107 9.29 16.68 16.53
N LEU A 108 10.59 16.90 16.38
CA LEU A 108 11.24 18.13 16.82
C LEU A 108 10.93 19.30 15.88
N LYS A 109 10.82 19.03 14.56
CA LYS A 109 10.63 20.06 13.54
C LYS A 109 9.17 20.30 13.17
N TRP A 110 8.32 19.28 13.24
CA TRP A 110 6.93 19.37 12.76
C TRP A 110 5.94 19.52 13.90
N ARG A 111 4.91 20.34 13.69
CA ARG A 111 3.80 20.58 14.63
C ARG A 111 2.47 20.34 13.95
N ASN A 112 1.47 19.97 14.75
CA ASN A 112 0.07 19.80 14.29
C ASN A 112 -0.08 18.88 13.10
N VAL A 113 0.76 17.84 12.99
CA VAL A 113 0.72 16.89 11.88
C VAL A 113 -0.55 16.08 11.95
N ARG A 114 -1.28 16.05 10.82
CA ARG A 114 -2.49 15.25 10.66
C ARG A 114 -2.42 14.47 9.36
N TYR A 115 -2.80 13.20 9.43
CA TYR A 115 -3.01 12.34 8.28
C TYR A 115 -4.51 12.14 8.13
N THR A 116 -5.08 12.46 6.98
CA THR A 116 -6.50 12.29 6.65
C THR A 116 -6.66 11.55 5.33
N ASP A 117 -7.88 11.11 5.03
CA ASP A 117 -8.22 10.42 3.79
C ASP A 117 -7.35 9.19 3.51
N VAL A 118 -7.01 8.46 4.60
CA VAL A 118 -6.11 7.30 4.51
C VAL A 118 -6.85 6.11 3.93
N ARG A 119 -6.35 5.63 2.79
CA ARG A 119 -6.87 4.44 2.10
C ARG A 119 -5.74 3.45 1.86
N LEU A 120 -6.02 2.17 2.06
CA LEU A 120 -5.12 1.07 1.75
C LEU A 120 -5.75 0.21 0.66
N ILE A 121 -4.98 -0.07 -0.39
CA ILE A 121 -5.36 -0.98 -1.47
C ILE A 121 -4.34 -2.12 -1.43
N ALA A 122 -4.81 -3.31 -1.05
CA ALA A 122 -3.94 -4.47 -0.92
C ALA A 122 -4.16 -5.46 -2.08
N SER A 123 -3.06 -5.92 -2.66
CA SER A 123 -3.06 -6.93 -3.72
C SER A 123 -1.83 -7.83 -3.59
N GLY A 124 -2.05 -9.11 -3.29
CA GLY A 124 -0.97 -10.05 -3.02
C GLY A 124 -0.07 -9.59 -1.87
N ASP A 125 1.22 -9.49 -2.13
CA ASP A 125 2.26 -9.07 -1.19
C ASP A 125 2.53 -7.55 -1.19
N ARG A 126 1.68 -6.77 -1.85
CA ARG A 126 1.81 -5.32 -1.96
C ARG A 126 0.63 -4.59 -1.36
N VAL A 127 0.92 -3.46 -0.72
CA VAL A 127 -0.10 -2.54 -0.22
C VAL A 127 0.25 -1.14 -0.69
N PHE A 128 -0.72 -0.49 -1.35
CA PHE A 128 -0.65 0.93 -1.67
C PHE A 128 -1.42 1.69 -0.60
N GLN A 129 -0.84 2.78 -0.12
CA GLN A 129 -1.49 3.72 0.78
C GLN A 129 -1.58 5.07 0.10
N THR A 130 -2.76 5.69 0.12
CA THR A 130 -2.92 7.10 -0.21
C THR A 130 -3.38 7.86 1.02
N TYR A 131 -2.97 9.14 1.14
CA TYR A 131 -3.34 9.98 2.27
C TYR A 131 -3.12 11.46 1.95
N ARG A 132 -3.76 12.33 2.71
CA ARG A 132 -3.39 13.74 2.81
C ARG A 132 -2.65 13.95 4.13
N VAL A 133 -1.58 14.73 4.11
CA VAL A 133 -0.84 15.12 5.30
C VAL A 133 -0.74 16.63 5.38
N THR A 134 -1.11 17.18 6.53
CA THR A 134 -1.00 18.61 6.82
C THR A 134 -0.21 18.81 8.11
N GLY A 135 0.41 19.97 8.25
CA GLY A 135 1.17 20.33 9.45
C GLY A 135 1.91 21.65 9.30
N THR A 136 2.81 21.90 10.23
CA THR A 136 3.70 23.05 10.20
C THR A 136 5.12 22.58 10.44
N ASP A 137 6.00 22.82 9.48
CA ASP A 137 7.44 22.70 9.65
C ASP A 137 7.95 24.02 10.27
N LEU A 138 8.73 23.94 11.35
CA LEU A 138 9.20 25.11 12.09
C LEU A 138 10.20 25.96 11.28
N GLU A 139 10.83 25.38 10.25
CA GLU A 139 11.79 26.07 9.38
C GLU A 139 11.12 26.63 8.12
N SER A 140 10.24 25.84 7.47
CA SER A 140 9.67 26.19 6.17
C SER A 140 8.20 26.62 6.20
N GLY A 141 7.51 26.49 7.36
CA GLY A 141 6.13 26.92 7.53
C GLY A 141 5.10 25.83 7.29
N PRO A 142 3.81 26.20 7.06
CA PRO A 142 2.74 25.23 6.86
C PRO A 142 2.95 24.38 5.61
N PHE A 143 2.57 23.11 5.69
CA PHE A 143 2.55 22.20 4.53
C PHE A 143 1.21 21.47 4.43
N ASP A 144 0.85 21.17 3.19
CA ASP A 144 -0.35 20.41 2.81
C ASP A 144 0.01 19.59 1.57
N SER A 145 0.11 18.29 1.74
CA SER A 145 0.59 17.40 0.69
C SER A 145 -0.27 16.16 0.58
N THR A 146 -0.38 15.62 -0.64
CA THR A 146 -0.92 14.28 -0.87
C THR A 146 0.23 13.29 -0.95
N GLY A 147 0.12 12.21 -0.20
CA GLY A 147 1.13 11.15 -0.19
C GLY A 147 0.63 9.86 -0.82
N VAL A 148 1.57 9.14 -1.42
CA VAL A 148 1.42 7.75 -1.84
C VAL A 148 2.58 6.97 -1.28
N ASP A 149 2.28 5.90 -0.56
CA ASP A 149 3.27 4.94 -0.09
C ASP A 149 3.00 3.57 -0.72
N LEU A 150 4.05 2.91 -1.15
CA LEU A 150 4.04 1.50 -1.54
C LEU A 150 4.74 0.68 -0.47
N TYR A 151 4.12 -0.41 -0.05
CA TYR A 151 4.72 -1.40 0.85
C TYR A 151 4.88 -2.72 0.12
N GLU A 152 6.04 -3.37 0.29
CA GLU A 152 6.26 -4.76 -0.10
C GLU A 152 6.38 -5.64 1.13
N ILE A 153 5.61 -6.73 1.15
CA ILE A 153 5.61 -7.72 2.23
C ILE A 153 6.39 -8.94 1.77
N ARG A 154 7.38 -9.36 2.56
CA ARG A 154 8.14 -10.60 2.36
C ARG A 154 8.15 -11.40 3.65
N ASN A 155 7.82 -12.68 3.58
CA ASN A 155 7.82 -13.59 4.74
C ASN A 155 7.00 -13.06 5.93
N GLY A 156 5.83 -12.45 5.66
CA GLY A 156 4.95 -11.92 6.70
C GLY A 156 5.45 -10.65 7.41
N LYS A 157 6.43 -9.94 6.82
CA LYS A 157 7.00 -8.69 7.32
C LYS A 157 7.06 -7.64 6.22
N ILE A 158 6.97 -6.37 6.57
CA ILE A 158 7.19 -5.26 5.64
C ILE A 158 8.70 -5.16 5.38
N ALA A 159 9.11 -5.37 4.14
CA ALA A 159 10.50 -5.32 3.72
C ALA A 159 10.87 -3.99 3.07
N LEU A 160 9.89 -3.34 2.41
CA LEU A 160 10.09 -2.07 1.75
C LEU A 160 8.92 -1.13 2.06
N LYS A 161 9.23 0.14 2.25
CA LYS A 161 8.32 1.27 2.16
C LYS A 161 8.88 2.28 1.18
N ASP A 162 8.10 2.65 0.17
CA ASP A 162 8.49 3.66 -0.81
C ASP A 162 7.47 4.81 -0.76
N SER A 163 7.94 6.03 -0.47
CA SER A 163 7.09 7.17 -0.11
C SER A 163 7.26 8.33 -1.07
N TYR A 164 6.16 8.81 -1.62
CA TYR A 164 6.10 9.95 -2.54
C TYR A 164 5.11 10.99 -2.02
N TRP A 165 5.51 12.27 -2.06
CA TRP A 165 4.63 13.39 -1.76
C TRP A 165 4.49 14.28 -2.99
N LYS A 166 3.23 14.61 -3.30
CA LYS A 166 2.89 15.67 -4.24
C LYS A 166 2.71 16.96 -3.42
N GLN A 167 3.58 17.90 -3.65
CA GLN A 167 3.56 19.25 -3.07
C GLN A 167 3.05 20.23 -4.10
#